data_7d60f6af42945b1af2fa6937941cbe85
#
_entry.id   7d60f6af42945b1af2fa6937941cbe85
#
_cell.length_a   1.000
_cell.length_b   1.000
_cell.length_c   1.000
_cell.angle_alpha   90.00
_cell.angle_beta   90.00
_cell.angle_gamma   90.00
#
_symmetry.space_group_name_H-M   'P 1'
#
loop_
_entity.id
_entity.type
_entity.pdbx_description
1 polymer ?
#
loop_
_entity_poly.entity_id
_entity_poly.type
_entity_poly.pdbx_seq_one_letter_code
_entity_poly.pdbx_strand_id
1 'polypeptide(L)'
;MSSRLNHAMQAGVAALVAGAFLAAPVAAGVKLITLPPRERVEIQLEHPQVTLVEEERIVPLAEGVNDVVFAWANTSIDEQSIQFRCLTDPERIKVLSVSYPPGERALTWQVYAPEAASAKVRISYLIGHLDKSFAYRAVAGHDEQTLTLRQYLQLHNRANEAFGEAGMYAGFGERIERPIGIDETKRLLASKFTDVPIRKTYTADLHQHGYLDAGKKQLRIPMHYVIENDAANGLGAFALPAGKARIFQDDGRGTVAFLGEDWASFTPRDDEMTLYLGVAKDIVVKRVIKRMHRRRVLGNLYDYDVTVEYAIENFKDEAVTLDIAESMPALRAEAIGGSVRGSGRAVEWALDREGTLTERDTERSTSDRPVFHVTLPPRGDDQKAEKVVHTLKVTIKNEW
;
A
#
# COMPACT_ATOMS: atom_id res chain seq x y z
N MET A 1 -14.81 108.09 17.40
CA MET A 1 -14.12 109.15 16.64
C MET A 1 -13.62 108.48 15.39
N SER A 2 -14.29 108.74 14.31
CA SER A 2 -13.92 109.46 13.10
C SER A 2 -12.72 108.83 12.38
N SER A 3 -12.68 108.63 11.12
CA SER A 3 -13.43 109.07 9.93
C SER A 3 -12.88 108.39 8.72
N ARG A 4 -13.72 107.96 7.78
CA ARG A 4 -13.79 108.51 6.40
C ARG A 4 -12.45 108.40 5.59
N LEU A 5 -12.40 108.09 4.41
CA LEU A 5 -13.15 108.13 3.14
C LEU A 5 -12.22 107.80 1.99
N ASN A 6 -12.77 107.12 0.97
CA ASN A 6 -12.75 107.44 -0.46
C ASN A 6 -11.65 106.92 -1.42
N HIS A 7 -12.17 106.28 -2.39
CA HIS A 7 -12.02 106.38 -3.88
C HIS A 7 -10.64 106.03 -4.51
N ALA A 8 -10.49 105.20 -5.49
CA ALA A 8 -11.04 105.33 -6.82
C ALA A 8 -10.68 104.14 -7.67
N MET A 9 -11.58 103.81 -8.58
CA MET A 9 -11.49 103.04 -9.82
C MET A 9 -10.15 103.03 -10.55
N GLN A 10 -9.72 101.85 -11.01
CA GLN A 10 -9.27 101.69 -12.42
C GLN A 10 -9.31 100.26 -12.87
N ALA A 11 -9.82 100.04 -14.09
CA ALA A 11 -10.06 98.84 -14.79
C ALA A 11 -8.75 98.22 -15.35
N GLY A 12 -8.61 96.90 -15.25
CA GLY A 12 -7.51 96.14 -15.88
C GLY A 12 -8.00 94.80 -16.30
N VAL A 13 -7.89 94.56 -17.60
CA VAL A 13 -8.34 93.43 -18.43
C VAL A 13 -7.98 92.07 -17.87
N ALA A 14 -8.96 91.18 -17.71
CA ALA A 14 -8.82 89.79 -17.34
C ALA A 14 -8.35 88.95 -18.54
N ALA A 15 -7.22 88.24 -18.43
CA ALA A 15 -6.83 87.13 -19.31
C ALA A 15 -7.27 85.83 -18.68
N LEU A 16 -8.26 85.16 -19.25
CA LEU A 16 -8.70 83.78 -18.90
C LEU A 16 -7.66 82.83 -19.35
N VAL A 17 -6.87 82.20 -18.47
CA VAL A 17 -6.09 81.00 -18.70
C VAL A 17 -6.98 79.82 -18.31
N ALA A 18 -7.54 79.14 -19.28
CA ALA A 18 -8.21 77.83 -19.09
C ALA A 18 -7.17 76.76 -18.82
N GLY A 19 -6.90 76.45 -17.55
CA GLY A 19 -6.14 75.27 -17.14
C GLY A 19 -6.95 74.00 -17.36
N ALA A 20 -6.63 73.23 -18.38
CA ALA A 20 -7.13 71.91 -18.55
C ALA A 20 -6.52 70.99 -17.42
N PHE A 21 -7.30 70.74 -16.40
CA PHE A 21 -7.01 69.66 -15.45
C PHE A 21 -7.11 68.35 -16.23
N LEU A 22 -5.97 67.78 -16.66
CA LEU A 22 -5.85 66.39 -17.00
C LEU A 22 -6.11 65.58 -15.70
N ALA A 23 -7.32 65.06 -15.56
CA ALA A 23 -7.61 64.06 -14.53
C ALA A 23 -6.70 62.88 -14.81
N ALA A 24 -5.64 62.68 -14.00
CA ALA A 24 -4.88 61.46 -14.00
C ALA A 24 -5.85 60.31 -13.71
N PRO A 25 -5.76 59.20 -14.42
CA PRO A 25 -6.57 58.03 -14.11
C PRO A 25 -6.28 57.64 -12.67
N VAL A 26 -7.31 57.71 -11.83
CA VAL A 26 -7.26 57.13 -10.49
C VAL A 26 -6.94 55.64 -10.73
N ALA A 27 -5.75 55.22 -10.33
CA ALA A 27 -5.39 53.82 -10.32
C ALA A 27 -6.49 53.09 -9.56
N ALA A 28 -7.21 52.23 -10.25
CA ALA A 28 -8.22 51.36 -9.64
C ALA A 28 -7.57 50.67 -8.47
N GLY A 29 -8.08 50.92 -7.26
CA GLY A 29 -7.49 50.33 -6.06
C GLY A 29 -7.51 48.82 -6.15
N VAL A 30 -6.41 48.18 -5.79
CA VAL A 30 -6.29 46.73 -5.70
C VAL A 30 -7.38 46.22 -4.77
N LYS A 31 -8.22 45.29 -5.26
CA LYS A 31 -9.29 44.73 -4.46
C LYS A 31 -8.77 43.50 -3.74
N LEU A 32 -8.78 43.52 -2.40
CA LEU A 32 -8.46 42.37 -1.56
C LEU A 32 -9.62 41.38 -1.59
N ILE A 33 -9.33 40.14 -1.93
CA ILE A 33 -10.31 39.05 -2.02
C ILE A 33 -9.94 37.95 -1.05
N THR A 34 -10.83 37.72 -0.06
CA THR A 34 -10.79 36.51 0.75
C THR A 34 -11.43 35.36 -0.04
N LEU A 35 -10.78 34.20 -0.06
CA LEU A 35 -11.25 33.05 -0.82
C LEU A 35 -12.65 32.60 -0.41
N PRO A 36 -13.58 32.46 -1.37
CA PRO A 36 -14.90 31.89 -1.13
C PRO A 36 -14.82 30.41 -0.69
N PRO A 37 -15.93 29.81 -0.21
CA PRO A 37 -16.01 28.39 0.10
C PRO A 37 -15.55 27.50 -1.05
N ARG A 38 -15.10 26.30 -0.71
CA ARG A 38 -14.72 25.27 -1.67
C ARG A 38 -15.96 24.70 -2.35
N GLU A 39 -15.94 24.65 -3.70
CA GLU A 39 -16.96 23.98 -4.52
C GLU A 39 -16.65 22.50 -4.67
N ARG A 40 -15.37 22.15 -4.75
CA ARG A 40 -14.90 20.78 -4.91
C ARG A 40 -13.56 20.60 -4.25
N VAL A 41 -13.34 19.41 -3.67
CA VAL A 41 -12.04 18.99 -3.12
C VAL A 41 -11.70 17.61 -3.63
N GLU A 42 -10.48 17.46 -4.13
CA GLU A 42 -9.88 16.17 -4.50
C GLU A 42 -8.62 15.96 -3.67
N ILE A 43 -8.49 14.76 -3.12
CA ILE A 43 -7.37 14.35 -2.26
C ILE A 43 -6.71 13.13 -2.89
N GLN A 44 -5.45 13.29 -3.31
CA GLN A 44 -4.67 12.22 -3.91
C GLN A 44 -3.67 11.67 -2.88
N LEU A 45 -3.94 10.45 -2.46
CA LEU A 45 -3.22 9.75 -1.40
C LEU A 45 -2.18 8.75 -1.92
N GLU A 46 -1.83 8.80 -3.20
CA GLU A 46 -0.91 7.80 -3.80
C GLU A 46 0.48 7.84 -3.18
N HIS A 47 1.02 9.03 -2.96
CA HIS A 47 2.35 9.17 -2.39
C HIS A 47 2.38 8.76 -0.90
N PRO A 48 3.42 8.04 -0.43
CA PRO A 48 3.44 7.49 0.93
C PRO A 48 3.59 8.53 2.04
N GLN A 49 4.19 9.70 1.77
CA GLN A 49 4.55 10.68 2.80
C GLN A 49 3.80 12.00 2.70
N VAL A 50 3.32 12.36 1.51
CA VAL A 50 2.62 13.63 1.27
C VAL A 50 1.34 13.40 0.50
N THR A 51 0.38 14.26 0.70
CA THR A 51 -0.92 14.20 0.04
C THR A 51 -1.09 15.43 -0.83
N LEU A 52 -1.48 15.24 -2.09
CA LEU A 52 -1.87 16.34 -2.95
C LEU A 52 -3.35 16.65 -2.72
N VAL A 53 -3.65 17.90 -2.41
CA VAL A 53 -5.01 18.42 -2.32
C VAL A 53 -5.22 19.40 -3.48
N GLU A 54 -6.32 19.23 -4.18
CA GLU A 54 -6.79 20.17 -5.20
C GLU A 54 -8.18 20.65 -4.81
N GLU A 55 -8.37 21.96 -4.70
CA GLU A 55 -9.66 22.57 -4.42
C GLU A 55 -10.09 23.53 -5.51
N GLU A 56 -11.37 23.50 -5.86
CA GLU A 56 -11.96 24.44 -6.80
C GLU A 56 -12.84 25.45 -6.07
N ARG A 57 -12.75 26.71 -6.47
CA ARG A 57 -13.52 27.81 -5.92
C ARG A 57 -13.98 28.75 -7.01
N ILE A 58 -15.10 29.45 -6.79
CA ILE A 58 -15.57 30.52 -7.66
C ILE A 58 -15.13 31.87 -7.05
N VAL A 59 -14.11 32.49 -7.62
CA VAL A 59 -13.53 33.72 -7.12
C VAL A 59 -14.07 34.91 -7.89
N PRO A 60 -14.71 35.89 -7.24
CA PRO A 60 -15.17 37.13 -7.90
C PRO A 60 -13.98 38.06 -8.15
N LEU A 61 -13.64 38.28 -9.39
CA LEU A 61 -12.58 39.21 -9.82
C LEU A 61 -13.19 40.49 -10.35
N ALA A 62 -12.65 41.65 -9.97
CA ALA A 62 -12.93 42.92 -10.60
C ALA A 62 -12.03 43.13 -11.83
N GLU A 63 -12.39 44.02 -12.74
CA GLU A 63 -11.50 44.47 -13.80
C GLU A 63 -10.20 45.07 -13.23
N GLY A 64 -9.06 44.71 -13.80
CA GLY A 64 -7.73 45.14 -13.37
C GLY A 64 -7.06 44.10 -12.46
N VAL A 65 -6.26 44.59 -11.49
CA VAL A 65 -5.47 43.77 -10.58
C VAL A 65 -6.25 43.48 -9.29
N ASN A 66 -6.29 42.21 -8.88
CA ASN A 66 -6.95 41.73 -7.70
C ASN A 66 -5.90 41.01 -6.81
N ASP A 67 -5.90 41.31 -5.51
CA ASP A 67 -5.10 40.59 -4.51
C ASP A 67 -5.96 39.48 -3.90
N VAL A 68 -5.64 38.22 -4.25
CA VAL A 68 -6.33 37.02 -3.76
C VAL A 68 -5.50 36.41 -2.64
N VAL A 69 -6.06 36.37 -1.42
CA VAL A 69 -5.37 35.91 -0.22
C VAL A 69 -5.72 34.45 0.06
N PHE A 70 -4.68 33.61 0.28
CA PHE A 70 -4.79 32.24 0.77
C PHE A 70 -4.03 32.11 2.07
N ALA A 71 -4.69 31.67 3.14
CA ALA A 71 -4.10 31.49 4.46
C ALA A 71 -4.22 30.02 4.89
N TRP A 72 -3.17 29.49 5.52
CA TRP A 72 -3.08 28.11 6.00
C TRP A 72 -2.61 28.01 7.46
N ALA A 73 -3.04 28.94 8.29
CA ALA A 73 -2.64 28.98 9.70
C ALA A 73 -2.90 27.63 10.40
N ASN A 74 -1.88 27.14 11.12
CA ASN A 74 -1.91 25.90 11.90
C ASN A 74 -2.11 24.58 11.10
N THR A 75 -2.04 24.62 9.79
CA THR A 75 -2.05 23.41 8.95
C THR A 75 -0.64 22.94 8.61
N SER A 76 -0.50 21.73 8.10
CA SER A 76 0.76 21.15 7.63
C SER A 76 0.97 21.26 6.12
N ILE A 77 0.45 22.34 5.53
CA ILE A 77 0.64 22.65 4.10
C ILE A 77 2.11 23.04 3.85
N ASP A 78 2.69 22.46 2.81
CA ASP A 78 3.96 22.89 2.25
C ASP A 78 3.75 24.16 1.43
N GLU A 79 4.23 25.29 1.94
CA GLU A 79 4.02 26.61 1.35
C GLU A 79 4.59 26.75 -0.06
N GLN A 80 5.69 26.05 -0.37
CA GLN A 80 6.33 26.10 -1.68
C GLN A 80 5.57 25.29 -2.75
N SER A 81 4.67 24.41 -2.32
CA SER A 81 3.85 23.58 -3.21
C SER A 81 2.57 24.25 -3.67
N ILE A 82 2.20 25.40 -3.06
CA ILE A 82 0.92 26.04 -3.32
C ILE A 82 0.89 26.66 -4.71
N GLN A 83 -0.08 26.24 -5.52
CA GLN A 83 -0.27 26.74 -6.88
C GLN A 83 -1.70 27.25 -7.07
N PHE A 84 -1.83 28.30 -7.85
CA PHE A 84 -3.11 28.86 -8.27
C PHE A 84 -3.23 28.76 -9.78
N ARG A 85 -4.33 28.22 -10.29
CA ARG A 85 -4.62 28.17 -11.71
C ARG A 85 -6.05 28.61 -11.97
N CYS A 86 -6.22 29.60 -12.85
CA CYS A 86 -7.53 29.97 -13.34
C CYS A 86 -8.00 28.92 -14.37
N LEU A 87 -9.24 28.43 -14.21
CA LEU A 87 -9.88 27.51 -15.13
C LEU A 87 -10.83 28.23 -16.08
N THR A 88 -11.32 29.41 -15.70
CA THR A 88 -12.12 30.28 -16.54
C THR A 88 -11.18 31.22 -17.28
N ASP A 89 -11.22 31.20 -18.59
CA ASP A 89 -10.43 32.07 -19.47
C ASP A 89 -8.93 32.16 -19.11
N PRO A 90 -8.20 31.03 -19.05
CA PRO A 90 -6.82 30.96 -18.55
C PRO A 90 -5.83 31.75 -19.43
N GLU A 91 -6.20 32.11 -20.66
CA GLU A 91 -5.36 32.90 -21.55
C GLU A 91 -5.42 34.39 -21.23
N ARG A 92 -6.53 34.88 -20.66
CA ARG A 92 -6.76 36.32 -20.40
C ARG A 92 -6.63 36.67 -18.92
N ILE A 93 -7.02 35.75 -17.97
CA ILE A 93 -6.88 35.95 -16.55
C ILE A 93 -5.52 35.39 -16.12
N LYS A 94 -4.63 36.23 -15.60
CA LYS A 94 -3.22 35.86 -15.34
C LYS A 94 -2.80 36.16 -13.92
N VAL A 95 -2.04 35.25 -13.31
CA VAL A 95 -1.30 35.52 -12.09
C VAL A 95 -0.06 36.34 -12.46
N LEU A 96 0.03 37.55 -11.93
CA LEU A 96 1.15 38.47 -12.17
C LEU A 96 2.32 38.23 -11.21
N SER A 97 1.97 38.04 -9.94
CA SER A 97 2.95 37.80 -8.88
C SER A 97 2.33 37.04 -7.72
N VAL A 98 3.21 36.53 -6.88
CA VAL A 98 2.89 35.91 -5.60
C VAL A 98 3.75 36.57 -4.53
N SER A 99 3.17 36.97 -3.41
CA SER A 99 3.88 37.52 -2.26
C SER A 99 3.56 36.73 -0.99
N TYR A 100 4.56 36.59 -0.12
CA TYR A 100 4.47 35.94 1.18
C TYR A 100 4.72 36.99 2.26
N PRO A 101 3.67 37.48 2.97
CA PRO A 101 3.84 38.45 4.03
C PRO A 101 4.74 37.92 5.14
N PRO A 102 5.72 38.69 5.62
CA PRO A 102 6.65 38.24 6.66
C PRO A 102 5.92 37.92 7.98
N GLY A 103 6.17 36.71 8.52
CA GLY A 103 5.59 36.24 9.78
C GLY A 103 4.14 35.78 9.71
N GLU A 104 3.54 35.77 8.54
CA GLU A 104 2.19 35.26 8.31
C GLU A 104 2.23 33.88 7.60
N ARG A 105 1.31 32.99 7.95
CA ARG A 105 1.05 31.76 7.20
C ARG A 105 -0.03 32.02 6.15
N ALA A 106 0.33 32.91 5.22
CA ALA A 106 -0.54 33.32 4.12
C ALA A 106 0.31 33.72 2.92
N LEU A 107 -0.31 33.69 1.76
CA LEU A 107 0.23 34.29 0.53
C LEU A 107 -0.86 35.11 -0.16
N THR A 108 -0.40 36.02 -1.02
CA THR A 108 -1.28 36.83 -1.86
C THR A 108 -0.88 36.68 -3.32
N TRP A 109 -1.81 36.25 -4.15
CA TRP A 109 -1.66 36.31 -5.61
C TRP A 109 -2.19 37.62 -6.16
N GLN A 110 -1.40 38.28 -6.99
CA GLN A 110 -1.90 39.35 -7.82
C GLN A 110 -2.44 38.77 -9.11
N VAL A 111 -3.76 38.83 -9.27
CA VAL A 111 -4.47 38.25 -10.41
C VAL A 111 -5.04 39.38 -11.26
N TYR A 112 -4.60 39.47 -12.51
CA TYR A 112 -5.15 40.40 -13.50
C TYR A 112 -6.36 39.77 -14.20
N ALA A 113 -7.46 40.50 -14.25
CA ALA A 113 -8.64 40.17 -15.04
C ALA A 113 -8.96 41.34 -16.00
N PRO A 114 -9.15 41.07 -17.28
CA PRO A 114 -9.43 42.15 -18.27
C PRO A 114 -10.82 42.77 -18.15
N GLU A 115 -11.71 42.08 -17.45
CA GLU A 115 -13.09 42.50 -17.14
C GLU A 115 -13.55 41.85 -15.84
N ALA A 116 -14.61 42.35 -15.21
CA ALA A 116 -15.17 41.73 -14.02
C ALA A 116 -15.71 40.32 -14.34
N ALA A 117 -15.31 39.31 -13.56
CA ALA A 117 -15.66 37.92 -13.79
C ALA A 117 -15.86 37.14 -12.50
N SER A 118 -16.71 36.12 -12.54
CA SER A 118 -16.75 35.04 -11.53
C SER A 118 -15.87 33.90 -12.03
N ALA A 119 -14.60 33.91 -11.66
CA ALA A 119 -13.61 32.98 -12.20
C ALA A 119 -13.58 31.67 -11.37
N LYS A 120 -13.76 30.55 -12.04
CA LYS A 120 -13.46 29.24 -11.46
C LYS A 120 -11.96 29.05 -11.40
N VAL A 121 -11.44 28.82 -10.21
CA VAL A 121 -10.01 28.64 -9.97
C VAL A 121 -9.75 27.30 -9.30
N ARG A 122 -8.57 26.74 -9.52
CA ARG A 122 -8.06 25.58 -8.82
C ARG A 122 -6.82 25.98 -8.02
N ILE A 123 -6.85 25.66 -6.73
CA ILE A 123 -5.71 25.80 -5.84
C ILE A 123 -5.26 24.39 -5.49
N SER A 124 -3.98 24.11 -5.71
CA SER A 124 -3.39 22.81 -5.37
C SER A 124 -2.21 23.00 -4.43
N TYR A 125 -2.04 22.07 -3.49
CA TYR A 125 -0.96 22.10 -2.51
C TYR A 125 -0.67 20.70 -1.97
N LEU A 126 0.54 20.51 -1.49
CA LEU A 126 0.93 19.32 -0.72
C LEU A 126 0.65 19.57 0.76
N ILE A 127 0.09 18.54 1.42
CA ILE A 127 -0.16 18.56 2.85
C ILE A 127 0.38 17.29 3.50
N GLY A 128 1.00 17.44 4.67
CA GLY A 128 1.43 16.34 5.50
C GLY A 128 0.37 15.90 6.50
N HIS A 129 0.67 14.85 7.26
CA HIS A 129 -0.13 14.36 8.39
C HIS A 129 -1.57 13.92 8.04
N LEU A 130 -1.80 13.57 6.79
CA LEU A 130 -2.98 12.82 6.37
C LEU A 130 -2.53 11.36 6.17
N ASP A 131 -2.53 10.59 7.26
CA ASP A 131 -1.96 9.25 7.29
C ASP A 131 -2.95 8.24 6.71
N LYS A 132 -2.46 7.38 5.82
CA LYS A 132 -3.24 6.29 5.24
C LYS A 132 -2.67 4.94 5.59
N SER A 133 -3.52 3.96 5.73
CA SER A 133 -3.16 2.54 5.78
C SER A 133 -4.26 1.69 5.18
N PHE A 134 -3.92 0.45 4.80
CA PHE A 134 -4.90 -0.49 4.28
C PHE A 134 -5.12 -1.62 5.28
N ALA A 135 -6.34 -2.14 5.26
CA ALA A 135 -6.70 -3.31 6.04
C ALA A 135 -7.65 -4.20 5.24
N TYR A 136 -7.57 -5.49 5.51
CA TYR A 136 -8.38 -6.49 4.85
C TYR A 136 -9.26 -7.23 5.85
N ARG A 137 -10.45 -7.61 5.40
CA ARG A 137 -11.25 -8.64 6.03
C ARG A 137 -11.53 -9.73 5.01
N ALA A 138 -10.92 -10.89 5.22
CA ALA A 138 -11.10 -12.09 4.44
C ALA A 138 -12.07 -13.00 5.18
N VAL A 139 -13.16 -13.43 4.52
CA VAL A 139 -14.12 -14.37 5.09
C VAL A 139 -14.23 -15.55 4.13
N ALA A 140 -13.59 -16.66 4.48
CA ALA A 140 -13.68 -17.89 3.70
C ALA A 140 -15.04 -18.55 3.87
N GLY A 141 -15.51 -19.21 2.82
CA GLY A 141 -16.66 -20.09 2.89
C GLY A 141 -16.42 -21.27 3.85
N HIS A 142 -17.49 -21.96 4.24
CA HIS A 142 -17.39 -23.11 5.12
C HIS A 142 -16.54 -24.25 4.51
N ASP A 143 -16.58 -24.40 3.22
CA ASP A 143 -15.81 -25.37 2.43
C ASP A 143 -14.38 -24.94 2.11
N GLU A 144 -14.00 -23.71 2.49
CA GLU A 144 -12.69 -23.12 2.22
C GLU A 144 -12.25 -23.14 0.71
N GLN A 145 -13.24 -23.13 -0.22
CA GLN A 145 -12.95 -23.06 -1.66
C GLN A 145 -12.86 -21.61 -2.17
N THR A 146 -13.67 -20.74 -1.59
CA THR A 146 -13.70 -19.32 -1.94
C THR A 146 -13.73 -18.45 -0.70
N LEU A 147 -13.43 -17.15 -0.87
CA LEU A 147 -13.62 -16.16 0.17
C LEU A 147 -14.21 -14.85 -0.36
N THR A 148 -14.78 -14.09 0.57
CA THR A 148 -15.07 -12.67 0.35
C THR A 148 -13.93 -11.84 0.91
N LEU A 149 -13.25 -11.08 0.05
CA LEU A 149 -12.19 -10.13 0.44
C LEU A 149 -12.75 -8.71 0.44
N ARG A 150 -12.70 -8.04 1.59
CA ARG A 150 -13.01 -6.61 1.71
C ARG A 150 -11.74 -5.84 2.01
N GLN A 151 -11.45 -4.86 1.18
CA GLN A 151 -10.34 -3.93 1.34
C GLN A 151 -10.86 -2.63 1.94
N TYR A 152 -10.19 -2.13 2.96
CA TYR A 152 -10.52 -0.87 3.62
C TYR A 152 -9.34 0.08 3.53
N LEU A 153 -9.64 1.33 3.20
CA LEU A 153 -8.75 2.46 3.42
C LEU A 153 -9.01 3.00 4.83
N GLN A 154 -8.00 3.04 5.66
CA GLN A 154 -8.01 3.74 6.94
C GLN A 154 -7.28 5.07 6.76
N LEU A 155 -7.97 6.15 7.07
CA LEU A 155 -7.46 7.50 6.93
C LEU A 155 -7.52 8.19 8.28
N HIS A 156 -6.40 8.75 8.73
CA HIS A 156 -6.31 9.54 9.95
C HIS A 156 -5.84 10.95 9.59
N ASN A 157 -6.70 11.93 9.85
CA ASN A 157 -6.43 13.33 9.51
C ASN A 157 -5.85 14.09 10.72
N ARG A 158 -4.54 14.25 10.74
CA ARG A 158 -3.82 15.10 11.70
C ARG A 158 -3.26 16.37 11.05
N ALA A 159 -3.74 16.70 9.85
CA ALA A 159 -3.27 17.84 9.08
C ALA A 159 -3.78 19.19 9.63
N ASN A 160 -4.66 19.17 10.62
CA ASN A 160 -5.38 20.31 11.18
C ASN A 160 -6.20 21.10 10.14
N GLU A 161 -6.65 20.41 9.11
CA GLU A 161 -7.49 20.90 8.03
C GLU A 161 -8.71 19.97 7.90
N ALA A 162 -9.92 20.54 7.93
CA ALA A 162 -11.12 19.75 7.66
C ALA A 162 -11.41 19.75 6.16
N PHE A 163 -11.63 18.58 5.62
CA PHE A 163 -12.10 18.41 4.24
C PHE A 163 -13.57 18.01 4.30
N GLY A 164 -14.44 18.85 3.74
CA GLY A 164 -15.87 18.55 3.59
C GLY A 164 -16.06 17.35 2.65
N GLU A 165 -17.13 17.30 1.88
CA GLU A 165 -17.29 16.27 0.85
C GLU A 165 -16.11 16.32 -0.12
N ALA A 166 -15.16 15.40 0.07
CA ALA A 166 -13.93 15.34 -0.70
C ALA A 166 -13.85 14.01 -1.45
N GLY A 167 -13.46 14.08 -2.71
CA GLY A 167 -13.07 12.91 -3.50
C GLY A 167 -11.69 12.46 -3.10
N MET A 168 -11.54 11.21 -2.70
CA MET A 168 -10.28 10.63 -2.26
C MET A 168 -9.87 9.50 -3.18
N TYR A 169 -8.63 9.51 -3.64
CA TYR A 169 -8.03 8.43 -4.42
C TYR A 169 -6.71 7.99 -3.77
N ALA A 170 -6.61 6.71 -3.48
CA ALA A 170 -5.47 6.15 -2.75
C ALA A 170 -4.49 5.35 -3.63
N GLY A 171 -4.68 5.37 -4.95
CA GLY A 171 -3.89 4.59 -5.92
C GLY A 171 -4.38 3.14 -6.09
N PHE A 172 -5.34 2.71 -5.27
CA PHE A 172 -5.86 1.34 -5.25
C PHE A 172 -7.37 1.37 -5.01
N GLY A 173 -8.14 0.74 -5.88
CA GLY A 173 -9.60 0.73 -5.80
C GLY A 173 -10.24 1.96 -6.46
N GLU A 174 -11.50 2.20 -6.12
CA GLU A 174 -12.29 3.28 -6.66
C GLU A 174 -12.08 4.59 -5.89
N ARG A 175 -12.43 5.72 -6.53
CA ARG A 175 -12.50 7.02 -5.89
C ARG A 175 -13.64 7.01 -4.85
N ILE A 176 -13.33 7.43 -3.65
CA ILE A 176 -14.26 7.49 -2.52
C ILE A 176 -14.60 8.96 -2.24
N GLU A 177 -15.88 9.28 -2.09
CA GLU A 177 -16.32 10.63 -1.74
C GLU A 177 -16.94 10.63 -0.34
N ARG A 178 -16.24 11.23 0.62
CA ARG A 178 -16.66 11.34 2.03
C ARG A 178 -15.99 12.54 2.69
N PRO A 179 -16.68 13.19 3.65
CA PRO A 179 -16.04 14.19 4.50
C PRO A 179 -15.04 13.55 5.45
N ILE A 180 -14.00 14.31 5.80
CA ILE A 180 -13.08 13.98 6.90
C ILE A 180 -12.78 15.21 7.73
N GLY A 181 -13.07 15.13 9.03
CA GLY A 181 -12.80 16.20 10.03
C GLY A 181 -11.37 16.16 10.55
N ILE A 182 -11.02 17.20 11.31
CA ILE A 182 -9.73 17.30 12.03
C ILE A 182 -9.69 16.20 13.11
N ASP A 183 -8.54 15.55 13.28
CA ASP A 183 -8.27 14.44 14.20
C ASP A 183 -9.22 13.24 14.03
N GLU A 184 -9.93 13.19 12.92
CA GLU A 184 -10.83 12.10 12.62
C GLU A 184 -10.08 10.93 12.01
N THR A 185 -10.45 9.71 12.48
CA THR A 185 -10.04 8.45 11.83
C THR A 185 -11.25 7.83 11.13
N LYS A 186 -11.16 7.65 9.82
CA LYS A 186 -12.18 6.95 9.04
C LYS A 186 -11.66 5.65 8.49
N ARG A 187 -12.54 4.66 8.48
CA ARG A 187 -12.33 3.38 7.80
C ARG A 187 -13.36 3.26 6.69
N LEU A 188 -12.90 3.35 5.47
CA LEU A 188 -13.71 3.40 4.26
C LEU A 188 -13.59 2.06 3.52
N LEU A 189 -14.70 1.48 3.09
CA LEU A 189 -14.67 0.31 2.20
C LEU A 189 -14.19 0.78 0.82
N ALA A 190 -12.97 0.37 0.46
CA ALA A 190 -12.37 0.72 -0.83
C ALA A 190 -12.76 -0.26 -1.93
N SER A 191 -12.81 -1.57 -1.62
CA SER A 191 -13.19 -2.61 -2.58
C SER A 191 -13.80 -3.81 -1.87
N LYS A 192 -14.65 -4.53 -2.59
CA LYS A 192 -15.23 -5.79 -2.14
C LYS A 192 -15.20 -6.79 -3.30
N PHE A 193 -14.52 -7.90 -3.08
CA PHE A 193 -14.45 -9.02 -3.99
C PHE A 193 -15.19 -10.21 -3.37
N THR A 194 -16.07 -10.84 -4.11
CA THR A 194 -16.86 -12.00 -3.68
C THR A 194 -16.47 -13.23 -4.48
N ASP A 195 -16.64 -14.39 -3.90
CA ASP A 195 -16.39 -15.69 -4.53
C ASP A 195 -14.98 -15.83 -5.09
N VAL A 196 -14.01 -15.17 -4.43
CA VAL A 196 -12.60 -15.25 -4.81
C VAL A 196 -12.07 -16.64 -4.51
N PRO A 197 -11.59 -17.39 -5.50
CA PRO A 197 -11.00 -18.70 -5.25
C PRO A 197 -9.79 -18.62 -4.33
N ILE A 198 -9.67 -19.59 -3.43
CA ILE A 198 -8.53 -19.71 -2.53
C ILE A 198 -7.94 -21.11 -2.58
N ARG A 199 -6.63 -21.16 -2.41
CA ARG A 199 -5.89 -22.42 -2.22
C ARG A 199 -5.32 -22.44 -0.81
N LYS A 200 -5.74 -23.42 -0.01
CA LYS A 200 -5.17 -23.65 1.32
C LYS A 200 -3.90 -24.46 1.20
N THR A 201 -2.79 -23.96 1.72
CA THR A 201 -1.48 -24.60 1.65
C THR A 201 -0.96 -24.96 3.02
N TYR A 202 -0.20 -26.05 3.07
CA TYR A 202 0.53 -26.55 4.24
C TYR A 202 1.98 -26.72 3.83
N THR A 203 2.93 -26.18 4.61
CA THR A 203 4.33 -26.21 4.22
C THR A 203 5.21 -26.86 5.29
N ALA A 204 5.91 -27.92 4.92
CA ALA A 204 6.95 -28.55 5.72
C ALA A 204 8.32 -28.03 5.29
N ASP A 205 8.84 -27.04 5.99
CA ASP A 205 10.16 -26.43 5.78
C ASP A 205 10.87 -26.25 7.13
N LEU A 206 11.82 -27.14 7.39
CA LEU A 206 12.59 -27.08 8.65
C LEU A 206 13.39 -25.79 8.76
N HIS A 207 13.96 -25.31 7.66
CA HIS A 207 14.85 -24.14 7.68
C HIS A 207 14.10 -22.84 7.95
N GLN A 208 12.93 -22.67 7.34
CA GLN A 208 12.12 -21.46 7.51
C GLN A 208 11.29 -21.47 8.80
N HIS A 209 10.75 -22.63 9.18
CA HIS A 209 9.74 -22.69 10.23
C HIS A 209 10.18 -23.44 11.50
N GLY A 210 11.28 -24.18 11.43
CA GLY A 210 11.82 -24.93 12.56
C GLY A 210 10.96 -26.11 13.00
N TYR A 211 11.26 -26.60 14.20
CA TYR A 211 10.50 -27.67 14.84
C TYR A 211 9.33 -27.11 15.67
N LEU A 212 8.20 -27.80 15.67
CA LEU A 212 7.15 -27.65 16.67
C LEU A 212 7.56 -28.36 17.98
N ASP A 213 8.14 -29.59 17.85
CA ASP A 213 8.73 -30.36 18.93
C ASP A 213 10.07 -30.94 18.46
N ALA A 214 11.16 -30.31 18.89
CA ALA A 214 12.50 -30.72 18.50
C ALA A 214 12.87 -32.10 19.05
N GLY A 215 12.39 -32.49 20.25
CA GLY A 215 12.64 -33.80 20.84
C GLY A 215 12.04 -34.94 20.01
N LYS A 216 10.87 -34.70 19.41
CA LYS A 216 10.18 -35.66 18.54
C LYS A 216 10.52 -35.49 17.06
N LYS A 217 11.40 -34.54 16.71
CA LYS A 217 11.71 -34.16 15.32
C LYS A 217 10.47 -33.77 14.48
N GLN A 218 9.43 -33.28 15.17
CA GLN A 218 8.18 -32.84 14.57
C GLN A 218 8.34 -31.42 14.02
N LEU A 219 8.07 -31.24 12.75
CA LEU A 219 8.12 -29.93 12.08
C LEU A 219 6.94 -29.06 12.47
N ARG A 220 7.15 -27.75 12.43
CA ARG A 220 6.08 -26.77 12.45
C ARG A 220 5.52 -26.64 11.04
N ILE A 221 4.22 -26.80 10.88
CA ILE A 221 3.53 -26.77 9.59
C ILE A 221 2.64 -25.54 9.53
N PRO A 222 3.11 -24.41 9.00
CA PRO A 222 2.25 -23.24 8.78
C PRO A 222 1.20 -23.52 7.72
N MET A 223 0.03 -22.91 7.91
CA MET A 223 -1.09 -22.92 6.97
C MET A 223 -1.29 -21.54 6.39
N HIS A 224 -1.59 -21.46 5.10
CA HIS A 224 -1.90 -20.20 4.45
C HIS A 224 -3.11 -20.36 3.52
N TYR A 225 -3.86 -19.25 3.32
CA TYR A 225 -4.63 -19.07 2.11
C TYR A 225 -3.78 -18.35 1.08
N VAL A 226 -3.79 -18.83 -0.13
CA VAL A 226 -3.19 -18.22 -1.31
C VAL A 226 -4.30 -17.71 -2.21
N ILE A 227 -4.21 -16.45 -2.60
CA ILE A 227 -5.19 -15.73 -3.42
C ILE A 227 -4.44 -15.16 -4.62
N GLU A 228 -4.83 -15.53 -5.83
CA GLU A 228 -4.24 -15.00 -7.06
C GLU A 228 -4.92 -13.67 -7.43
N ASN A 229 -4.12 -12.60 -7.56
CA ASN A 229 -4.62 -11.26 -7.90
C ASN A 229 -4.75 -11.08 -9.40
N ASP A 230 -5.59 -11.88 -10.05
CA ASP A 230 -5.80 -11.85 -11.48
C ASP A 230 -7.27 -11.68 -11.88
N ALA A 231 -7.51 -11.42 -13.16
CA ALA A 231 -8.85 -11.20 -13.69
C ALA A 231 -9.71 -12.49 -13.73
N ALA A 232 -9.11 -13.66 -13.84
CA ALA A 232 -9.81 -14.94 -13.88
C ALA A 232 -10.47 -15.24 -12.51
N ASN A 233 -9.85 -14.77 -11.44
CA ASN A 233 -10.30 -14.93 -10.06
C ASN A 233 -11.12 -13.73 -9.54
N GLY A 234 -11.56 -12.83 -10.43
CA GLY A 234 -12.38 -11.67 -10.08
C GLY A 234 -11.62 -10.54 -9.38
N LEU A 235 -10.30 -10.58 -9.43
CA LEU A 235 -9.35 -9.58 -8.95
C LEU A 235 -8.59 -8.95 -10.14
N GLY A 236 -7.35 -8.52 -9.98
CA GLY A 236 -6.47 -8.09 -11.08
C GLY A 236 -6.74 -6.72 -11.69
N ALA A 237 -7.75 -6.00 -11.24
CA ALA A 237 -8.01 -4.64 -11.72
C ALA A 237 -6.88 -3.67 -11.32
N PHE A 238 -6.29 -3.89 -10.14
CA PHE A 238 -5.20 -3.10 -9.58
C PHE A 238 -4.37 -3.98 -8.62
N ALA A 239 -3.18 -3.49 -8.25
CA ALA A 239 -2.37 -4.13 -7.22
C ALA A 239 -3.03 -4.03 -5.85
N LEU A 240 -2.93 -5.06 -5.02
CA LEU A 240 -3.44 -5.05 -3.65
C LEU A 240 -2.36 -4.46 -2.72
N PRO A 241 -2.63 -3.34 -2.03
CA PRO A 241 -1.65 -2.72 -1.14
C PRO A 241 -1.36 -3.56 0.09
N ALA A 242 -0.16 -3.40 0.66
CA ALA A 242 0.16 -4.03 1.93
C ALA A 242 -0.76 -3.54 3.05
N GLY A 243 -1.17 -4.45 3.93
CA GLY A 243 -2.08 -4.08 5.01
C GLY A 243 -2.42 -5.21 5.97
N LYS A 244 -2.99 -4.85 7.10
CA LYS A 244 -3.42 -5.81 8.12
C LYS A 244 -4.65 -6.60 7.66
N ALA A 245 -4.54 -7.92 7.55
CA ALA A 245 -5.61 -8.83 7.20
C ALA A 245 -6.16 -9.57 8.42
N ARG A 246 -7.47 -9.52 8.60
CA ARG A 246 -8.20 -10.36 9.57
C ARG A 246 -8.96 -11.43 8.83
N ILE A 247 -8.71 -12.68 9.20
CA ILE A 247 -9.15 -13.85 8.47
C ILE A 247 -10.21 -14.57 9.30
N PHE A 248 -11.32 -14.86 8.67
CA PHE A 248 -12.47 -15.54 9.24
C PHE A 248 -12.91 -16.69 8.34
N GLN A 249 -13.63 -17.62 8.90
CA GLN A 249 -14.31 -18.70 8.16
C GLN A 249 -15.79 -18.72 8.54
N ASP A 250 -16.67 -18.89 7.57
CA ASP A 250 -18.09 -19.15 7.80
C ASP A 250 -18.24 -20.51 8.51
N ASP A 251 -19.01 -20.55 9.57
CA ASP A 251 -19.25 -21.77 10.34
C ASP A 251 -20.41 -22.61 9.77
N GLY A 252 -21.00 -22.17 8.65
CA GLY A 252 -22.16 -22.82 8.02
C GLY A 252 -23.46 -22.63 8.79
N ARG A 253 -23.49 -21.83 9.87
CA ARG A 253 -24.63 -21.59 10.75
C ARG A 253 -25.04 -20.11 10.81
N GLY A 254 -24.43 -19.28 9.95
CA GLY A 254 -24.66 -17.84 9.88
C GLY A 254 -23.78 -17.00 10.78
N THR A 255 -22.76 -17.59 11.41
CA THR A 255 -21.70 -16.88 12.13
C THR A 255 -20.33 -17.13 11.51
N VAL A 256 -19.30 -16.43 11.97
CA VAL A 256 -17.94 -16.59 11.46
C VAL A 256 -16.99 -16.90 12.61
N ALA A 257 -16.11 -17.88 12.41
CA ALA A 257 -14.99 -18.16 13.30
C ALA A 257 -13.81 -17.26 12.91
N PHE A 258 -13.11 -16.71 13.89
CA PHE A 258 -11.86 -15.98 13.68
C PHE A 258 -10.73 -16.99 13.56
N LEU A 259 -10.04 -17.02 12.41
CA LEU A 259 -8.91 -17.92 12.16
C LEU A 259 -7.58 -17.28 12.55
N GLY A 260 -7.40 -15.99 12.28
CA GLY A 260 -6.14 -15.33 12.56
C GLY A 260 -6.05 -13.91 12.02
N GLU A 261 -4.91 -13.31 12.28
CA GLU A 261 -4.52 -11.99 11.82
C GLU A 261 -3.12 -12.08 11.21
N ASP A 262 -2.94 -11.48 10.05
CA ASP A 262 -1.68 -11.44 9.33
C ASP A 262 -1.43 -10.05 8.73
N TRP A 263 -0.22 -9.82 8.24
CA TRP A 263 0.14 -8.64 7.50
C TRP A 263 0.31 -9.01 6.02
N ALA A 264 -0.74 -8.79 5.22
CA ALA A 264 -0.68 -9.01 3.78
C ALA A 264 0.38 -8.12 3.14
N SER A 265 1.25 -8.70 2.34
CA SER A 265 2.24 -7.99 1.55
C SER A 265 1.59 -7.23 0.39
N PHE A 266 2.30 -6.25 -0.16
CA PHE A 266 1.92 -5.67 -1.44
C PHE A 266 1.91 -6.77 -2.51
N THR A 267 0.78 -6.91 -3.20
CA THR A 267 0.57 -7.94 -4.21
C THR A 267 0.29 -7.28 -5.56
N PRO A 268 1.23 -7.31 -6.50
CA PRO A 268 1.03 -6.85 -7.87
C PRO A 268 -0.17 -7.55 -8.55
N ARG A 269 -0.55 -7.05 -9.72
CA ARG A 269 -1.43 -7.79 -10.62
C ARG A 269 -0.70 -9.05 -11.11
N ASP A 270 -1.46 -10.11 -11.28
CA ASP A 270 -0.97 -11.43 -11.73
C ASP A 270 0.07 -12.05 -10.76
N ASP A 271 -0.02 -11.72 -9.45
CA ASP A 271 0.81 -12.26 -8.37
C ASP A 271 -0.07 -12.81 -7.24
N GLU A 272 0.51 -13.53 -6.29
CA GLU A 272 -0.17 -14.23 -5.20
C GLU A 272 -0.13 -13.43 -3.89
N MET A 273 -1.29 -13.21 -3.27
CA MET A 273 -1.41 -12.79 -1.87
C MET A 273 -1.47 -14.02 -0.97
N THR A 274 -0.53 -14.12 -0.05
CA THR A 274 -0.49 -15.20 0.93
C THR A 274 -0.91 -14.69 2.30
N LEU A 275 -1.87 -15.36 2.94
CA LEU A 275 -2.40 -15.01 4.27
C LEU A 275 -2.15 -16.17 5.25
N TYR A 276 -1.38 -15.90 6.29
CA TYR A 276 -1.05 -16.87 7.32
C TYR A 276 -2.23 -17.15 8.27
N LEU A 277 -2.57 -18.44 8.45
CA LEU A 277 -3.70 -18.89 9.28
C LEU A 277 -3.28 -19.42 10.64
N GLY A 278 -2.02 -19.76 10.79
CA GLY A 278 -1.54 -20.43 12.00
C GLY A 278 -0.76 -21.72 11.68
N VAL A 279 -0.57 -22.56 12.70
CA VAL A 279 0.15 -23.85 12.61
C VAL A 279 -0.83 -24.99 12.64
N ALA A 280 -0.78 -25.87 11.63
CA ALA A 280 -1.56 -27.09 11.61
C ALA A 280 -1.19 -27.98 12.80
N LYS A 281 -2.20 -28.48 13.50
CA LYS A 281 -2.06 -29.43 14.61
C LYS A 281 -2.52 -30.83 14.20
N ASP A 282 -3.28 -30.91 13.16
CA ASP A 282 -3.88 -32.09 12.55
C ASP A 282 -3.07 -32.69 11.38
N ILE A 283 -1.92 -32.09 11.08
CA ILE A 283 -0.92 -32.64 10.15
C ILE A 283 0.40 -32.75 10.92
N VAL A 284 0.87 -33.97 11.10
CA VAL A 284 2.12 -34.25 11.84
C VAL A 284 3.18 -34.70 10.84
N VAL A 285 4.28 -33.97 10.78
CA VAL A 285 5.43 -34.30 9.92
C VAL A 285 6.67 -34.46 10.80
N LYS A 286 7.30 -35.63 10.75
CA LYS A 286 8.58 -35.89 11.40
C LYS A 286 9.65 -36.03 10.32
N ARG A 287 10.71 -35.24 10.40
CA ARG A 287 11.85 -35.25 9.47
C ARG A 287 13.10 -35.75 10.17
N VAL A 288 13.76 -36.74 9.56
CA VAL A 288 15.04 -37.26 10.03
C VAL A 288 15.98 -37.58 8.88
N ILE A 289 17.27 -37.37 9.05
CA ILE A 289 18.29 -37.95 8.14
C ILE A 289 18.47 -39.41 8.54
N LYS A 290 18.05 -40.32 7.67
CA LYS A 290 18.14 -41.78 7.89
C LYS A 290 19.48 -42.35 7.53
N ARG A 291 20.10 -41.83 6.47
CA ARG A 291 21.36 -42.32 5.95
C ARG A 291 22.18 -41.17 5.45
N MET A 292 23.46 -41.24 5.69
CA MET A 292 24.47 -40.38 5.13
C MET A 292 25.69 -41.23 4.80
N HIS A 293 26.14 -41.20 3.57
CA HIS A 293 27.29 -41.94 3.11
C HIS A 293 28.24 -41.01 2.39
N ARG A 294 29.50 -40.94 2.85
CA ARG A 294 30.55 -40.14 2.24
C ARG A 294 31.31 -41.02 1.23
N ARG A 295 31.38 -40.58 0.02
CA ARG A 295 32.06 -41.25 -1.08
C ARG A 295 33.20 -40.34 -1.59
N ARG A 296 34.43 -40.90 -1.67
CA ARG A 296 35.58 -40.16 -2.21
C ARG A 296 35.48 -40.11 -3.72
N VAL A 297 35.65 -38.91 -4.29
CA VAL A 297 35.65 -38.71 -5.77
C VAL A 297 37.09 -38.65 -6.26
N LEU A 298 37.89 -37.69 -5.76
CA LEU A 298 39.29 -37.52 -6.14
C LEU A 298 40.03 -36.71 -5.06
N GLY A 299 41.24 -37.12 -4.66
CA GLY A 299 42.04 -36.43 -3.68
C GLY A 299 41.26 -36.18 -2.37
N ASN A 300 41.04 -34.92 -1.99
CA ASN A 300 40.25 -34.53 -0.83
C ASN A 300 38.80 -34.13 -1.19
N LEU A 301 38.35 -34.51 -2.39
CA LEU A 301 37.00 -34.22 -2.89
C LEU A 301 36.09 -35.39 -2.59
N TYR A 302 34.92 -35.08 -2.01
CA TYR A 302 33.93 -36.08 -1.60
C TYR A 302 32.53 -35.71 -2.06
N ASP A 303 31.73 -36.73 -2.37
CA ASP A 303 30.29 -36.63 -2.47
C ASP A 303 29.63 -37.21 -1.21
N TYR A 304 28.48 -36.67 -0.84
CA TYR A 304 27.68 -37.16 0.28
C TYR A 304 26.30 -37.59 -0.24
N ASP A 305 26.01 -38.89 -0.16
CA ASP A 305 24.70 -39.45 -0.47
C ASP A 305 23.84 -39.35 0.81
N VAL A 306 22.82 -38.51 0.77
CA VAL A 306 21.98 -38.20 1.92
C VAL A 306 20.55 -38.67 1.67
N THR A 307 19.98 -39.39 2.64
CA THR A 307 18.58 -39.83 2.62
C THR A 307 17.85 -39.14 3.79
N VAL A 308 16.90 -38.26 3.45
CA VAL A 308 15.99 -37.62 4.42
C VAL A 308 14.65 -38.35 4.35
N GLU A 309 14.11 -38.72 5.51
CA GLU A 309 12.80 -39.36 5.63
C GLU A 309 11.82 -38.35 6.27
N TYR A 310 10.66 -38.27 5.63
CA TYR A 310 9.49 -37.54 6.15
C TYR A 310 8.39 -38.54 6.48
N ALA A 311 8.12 -38.73 7.76
CA ALA A 311 7.02 -39.56 8.23
C ALA A 311 5.84 -38.64 8.54
N ILE A 312 4.73 -38.82 7.81
CA ILE A 312 3.62 -37.88 7.75
C ILE A 312 2.34 -38.59 8.15
N GLU A 313 1.53 -37.92 8.98
CA GLU A 313 0.21 -38.37 9.42
C GLU A 313 -0.80 -37.23 9.22
N ASN A 314 -1.90 -37.49 8.47
CA ASN A 314 -3.02 -36.57 8.30
C ASN A 314 -4.19 -37.01 9.17
N PHE A 315 -4.54 -36.21 10.17
CA PHE A 315 -5.65 -36.48 11.09
C PHE A 315 -6.98 -35.80 10.66
N LYS A 316 -7.00 -35.18 9.47
CA LYS A 316 -8.21 -34.57 8.89
C LYS A 316 -9.08 -35.62 8.17
N ASP A 317 -10.37 -35.31 8.07
CA ASP A 317 -11.35 -36.13 7.33
C ASP A 317 -11.27 -35.92 5.81
N GLU A 318 -10.38 -35.05 5.35
CA GLU A 318 -10.16 -34.68 3.95
C GLU A 318 -8.74 -34.93 3.50
N ALA A 319 -8.56 -35.19 2.20
CA ALA A 319 -7.25 -35.26 1.60
C ALA A 319 -6.58 -33.86 1.60
N VAL A 320 -5.28 -33.81 1.83
CA VAL A 320 -4.52 -32.56 1.94
C VAL A 320 -3.28 -32.63 1.06
N THR A 321 -2.99 -31.55 0.35
CA THR A 321 -1.70 -31.38 -0.33
C THR A 321 -0.73 -30.67 0.60
N LEU A 322 0.42 -31.32 0.86
CA LEU A 322 1.52 -30.81 1.68
C LEU A 322 2.69 -30.45 0.76
N ASP A 323 3.20 -29.24 0.91
CA ASP A 323 4.43 -28.79 0.29
C ASP A 323 5.62 -29.18 1.17
N ILE A 324 6.53 -29.99 0.68
CA ILE A 324 7.78 -30.31 1.36
C ILE A 324 8.89 -29.50 0.70
N ALA A 325 9.49 -28.58 1.44
CA ALA A 325 10.61 -27.77 1.01
C ALA A 325 11.87 -28.11 1.81
N GLU A 326 13.00 -28.29 1.13
CA GLU A 326 14.27 -28.59 1.78
C GLU A 326 15.33 -27.56 1.38
N SER A 327 16.01 -26.98 2.35
CA SER A 327 17.14 -26.08 2.10
C SER A 327 18.41 -26.90 1.88
N MET A 328 18.95 -26.92 0.68
CA MET A 328 20.19 -27.63 0.36
C MET A 328 21.39 -27.11 1.15
N PRO A 329 21.58 -25.79 1.35
CA PRO A 329 22.62 -25.29 2.24
C PRO A 329 22.47 -25.76 3.69
N ALA A 330 21.25 -25.78 4.23
CA ALA A 330 21.00 -26.27 5.58
C ALA A 330 21.21 -27.80 5.70
N LEU A 331 20.72 -28.56 4.72
CA LEU A 331 20.94 -30.02 4.63
C LEU A 331 22.44 -30.35 4.54
N ARG A 332 23.20 -29.60 3.72
CA ARG A 332 24.65 -29.71 3.66
C ARG A 332 25.31 -29.50 5.02
N ALA A 333 24.95 -28.43 5.73
CA ALA A 333 25.48 -28.12 7.05
C ALA A 333 25.13 -29.21 8.07
N GLU A 334 23.90 -29.75 8.04
CA GLU A 334 23.43 -30.83 8.89
C GLU A 334 24.17 -32.16 8.60
N ALA A 335 24.42 -32.47 7.32
CA ALA A 335 25.06 -33.71 6.88
C ALA A 335 26.58 -33.70 7.10
N ILE A 336 27.29 -32.57 6.92
CA ILE A 336 28.75 -32.51 6.92
C ILE A 336 29.29 -32.04 8.27
N GLY A 337 28.43 -31.44 9.10
CA GLY A 337 28.81 -30.84 10.40
C GLY A 337 29.29 -29.40 10.26
N GLY A 338 29.12 -28.61 11.33
CA GLY A 338 29.14 -27.15 11.37
C GLY A 338 30.42 -26.38 10.99
N SER A 339 31.41 -26.98 10.34
CA SER A 339 32.61 -26.29 9.86
C SER A 339 32.84 -26.56 8.37
N VAL A 340 31.88 -26.16 7.55
CA VAL A 340 32.06 -26.24 6.12
C VAL A 340 32.98 -25.12 5.66
N ARG A 341 34.21 -25.44 5.28
CA ARG A 341 35.10 -24.49 4.58
C ARG A 341 34.41 -24.11 3.27
N GLY A 342 34.10 -22.81 3.09
CA GLY A 342 33.43 -22.29 1.91
C GLY A 342 31.93 -22.07 2.08
N SER A 343 31.48 -21.50 3.21
CA SER A 343 30.07 -21.17 3.51
C SER A 343 29.39 -20.21 2.51
N GLY A 344 30.15 -19.57 1.61
CA GLY A 344 29.60 -18.71 0.56
C GLY A 344 29.49 -19.37 -0.81
N ARG A 345 29.82 -20.67 -0.94
CA ARG A 345 29.72 -21.38 -2.20
C ARG A 345 28.32 -21.99 -2.37
N ALA A 346 27.76 -21.84 -3.57
CA ALA A 346 26.52 -22.55 -3.94
C ALA A 346 26.70 -24.07 -3.77
N VAL A 347 25.66 -24.73 -3.28
CA VAL A 347 25.66 -26.17 -3.07
C VAL A 347 25.42 -26.85 -4.40
N GLU A 348 26.38 -27.69 -4.83
CA GLU A 348 26.17 -28.57 -5.98
C GLU A 348 25.47 -29.86 -5.50
N TRP A 349 24.33 -30.17 -6.05
CA TRP A 349 23.58 -31.35 -5.68
C TRP A 349 22.85 -32.00 -6.85
N ALA A 350 22.50 -33.25 -6.70
CA ALA A 350 21.65 -33.98 -7.63
C ALA A 350 20.59 -34.77 -6.90
N LEU A 351 19.38 -34.79 -7.44
CA LEU A 351 18.29 -35.63 -6.95
C LEU A 351 18.50 -37.07 -7.43
N ASP A 352 18.38 -38.01 -6.49
CA ASP A 352 18.41 -39.44 -6.80
C ASP A 352 16.97 -39.92 -7.10
N ARG A 353 16.79 -40.61 -8.22
CA ARG A 353 15.51 -41.17 -8.66
C ARG A 353 15.01 -42.35 -7.81
N GLU A 354 15.84 -42.93 -6.99
CA GLU A 354 15.45 -43.99 -6.05
C GLU A 354 14.69 -43.47 -4.83
N GLY A 355 14.61 -42.12 -4.63
CA GLY A 355 13.74 -41.51 -3.63
C GLY A 355 12.27 -41.55 -4.05
N THR A 356 11.37 -41.28 -3.13
CA THR A 356 9.93 -41.10 -3.45
C THR A 356 9.58 -39.67 -3.81
N LEU A 357 10.40 -38.68 -3.38
CA LEU A 357 10.31 -37.27 -3.77
C LEU A 357 11.26 -37.06 -4.97
N THR A 358 10.75 -37.24 -6.18
CA THR A 358 11.55 -37.23 -7.41
C THR A 358 11.23 -36.07 -8.35
N GLU A 359 10.01 -35.51 -8.27
CA GLU A 359 9.53 -34.43 -9.11
C GLU A 359 9.46 -33.15 -8.29
N ARG A 360 10.17 -32.11 -8.75
CA ARG A 360 10.16 -30.81 -8.15
C ARG A 360 9.08 -29.95 -8.78
N ASP A 361 8.40 -29.18 -7.96
CA ASP A 361 7.63 -28.03 -8.44
C ASP A 361 8.61 -27.01 -9.07
N THR A 362 8.54 -26.83 -10.38
CA THR A 362 9.48 -25.98 -11.13
C THR A 362 9.23 -24.48 -10.91
N GLU A 363 8.01 -24.08 -10.54
CA GLU A 363 7.63 -22.69 -10.34
C GLU A 363 8.07 -22.20 -8.95
N ARG A 364 7.91 -23.04 -7.93
CA ARG A 364 8.20 -22.70 -6.54
C ARG A 364 9.58 -23.12 -6.05
N SER A 365 10.29 -23.95 -6.83
CA SER A 365 11.64 -24.38 -6.49
C SER A 365 12.71 -23.40 -6.94
N THR A 366 13.72 -23.23 -6.10
CA THR A 366 14.99 -22.59 -6.49
C THR A 366 16.11 -23.62 -6.56
N SER A 367 17.30 -23.21 -7.04
CA SER A 367 18.50 -24.06 -7.04
C SER A 367 18.86 -24.61 -5.65
N ASP A 368 18.62 -23.79 -4.62
CA ASP A 368 19.00 -24.10 -3.24
C ASP A 368 17.85 -24.58 -2.38
N ARG A 369 16.60 -24.47 -2.87
CA ARG A 369 15.40 -24.86 -2.13
C ARG A 369 14.39 -25.55 -3.06
N PRO A 370 14.56 -26.86 -3.34
CA PRO A 370 13.54 -27.63 -4.02
C PRO A 370 12.27 -27.76 -3.19
N VAL A 371 11.12 -27.73 -3.86
CA VAL A 371 9.78 -27.94 -3.31
C VAL A 371 9.15 -29.15 -3.99
N PHE A 372 8.48 -29.99 -3.22
CA PHE A 372 7.78 -31.20 -3.67
C PHE A 372 6.35 -31.18 -3.14
N HIS A 373 5.40 -31.60 -3.95
CA HIS A 373 4.01 -31.77 -3.54
C HIS A 373 3.72 -33.22 -3.16
N VAL A 374 3.05 -33.37 -2.03
CA VAL A 374 2.63 -34.69 -1.54
C VAL A 374 1.15 -34.63 -1.21
N THR A 375 0.35 -35.49 -1.82
CA THR A 375 -1.05 -35.67 -1.46
C THR A 375 -1.17 -36.68 -0.33
N LEU A 376 -1.75 -36.27 0.77
CA LEU A 376 -2.00 -37.07 1.95
C LEU A 376 -3.46 -37.56 1.93
N PRO A 377 -3.71 -38.86 2.09
CA PRO A 377 -5.09 -39.34 2.19
C PRO A 377 -5.76 -38.82 3.46
N PRO A 378 -7.10 -38.76 3.51
CA PRO A 378 -7.82 -38.50 4.75
C PRO A 378 -7.52 -39.60 5.79
N ARG A 379 -7.83 -39.32 7.05
CA ARG A 379 -7.76 -40.39 8.06
C ARG A 379 -8.73 -41.51 7.70
N GLY A 380 -8.40 -42.76 8.04
CA GLY A 380 -9.23 -43.90 7.74
C GLY A 380 -10.54 -43.96 8.53
N ASP A 381 -11.46 -44.82 8.10
CA ASP A 381 -12.80 -45.02 8.74
C ASP A 381 -12.70 -45.42 10.21
N ASP A 382 -11.59 -46.00 10.65
CA ASP A 382 -11.28 -46.33 12.04
C ASP A 382 -10.78 -45.14 12.86
N GLN A 383 -10.85 -43.92 12.30
CA GLN A 383 -10.36 -42.66 12.85
C GLN A 383 -8.85 -42.63 13.15
N LYS A 384 -8.07 -43.51 12.54
CA LYS A 384 -6.61 -43.48 12.60
C LYS A 384 -6.02 -42.82 11.39
N ALA A 385 -5.05 -41.97 11.61
CA ALA A 385 -4.23 -41.43 10.54
C ALA A 385 -3.29 -42.50 9.99
N GLU A 386 -3.29 -42.67 8.67
CA GLU A 386 -2.31 -43.53 8.00
C GLU A 386 -0.94 -42.82 8.05
N LYS A 387 0.08 -43.57 8.45
CA LYS A 387 1.46 -43.06 8.40
C LYS A 387 2.05 -43.27 7.01
N VAL A 388 2.15 -42.18 6.28
CA VAL A 388 2.81 -42.16 4.95
C VAL A 388 4.28 -41.77 5.13
N VAL A 389 5.17 -42.47 4.44
CA VAL A 389 6.62 -42.21 4.51
C VAL A 389 7.13 -41.80 3.14
N HIS A 390 7.67 -40.58 3.05
CA HIS A 390 8.35 -40.09 1.88
C HIS A 390 9.86 -39.99 2.12
N THR A 391 10.65 -40.23 1.09
CA THR A 391 12.11 -40.14 1.14
C THR A 391 12.63 -39.19 0.09
N LEU A 392 13.43 -38.23 0.50
CA LEU A 392 14.26 -37.42 -0.38
C LEU A 392 15.68 -37.99 -0.35
N LYS A 393 16.16 -38.42 -1.51
CA LYS A 393 17.55 -38.86 -1.67
C LYS A 393 18.28 -37.89 -2.56
N VAL A 394 19.37 -37.34 -2.07
CA VAL A 394 20.20 -36.36 -2.77
C VAL A 394 21.68 -36.70 -2.63
N THR A 395 22.44 -36.46 -3.68
CA THR A 395 23.89 -36.42 -3.62
C THR A 395 24.38 -34.99 -3.59
N ILE A 396 25.01 -34.59 -2.47
CA ILE A 396 25.71 -33.33 -2.33
C ILE A 396 27.11 -33.54 -2.87
N LYS A 397 27.51 -32.74 -3.85
CA LYS A 397 28.70 -32.99 -4.66
C LYS A 397 29.87 -32.09 -4.33
N ASN A 398 31.06 -32.58 -4.63
CA ASN A 398 32.28 -31.79 -4.66
C ASN A 398 32.64 -31.10 -3.34
N GLU A 399 32.42 -31.77 -2.22
CA GLU A 399 32.74 -31.27 -0.88
C GLU A 399 34.20 -31.62 -0.50
N TRP A 400 34.88 -30.72 0.25
CA TRP A 400 36.34 -30.82 0.59
C TRP A 400 36.69 -30.23 1.96
#